data_af46c5032eedd5747fc7507169e75199
#
_entry.id   af46c5032eedd5747fc7507169e75199
#
_cell.length_a   1.000
_cell.length_b   1.000
_cell.length_c   1.000
_cell.angle_alpha   90.00
_cell.angle_beta   90.00
_cell.angle_gamma   90.00
#
_symmetry.space_group_name_H-M   'P 1'
#
loop_
_entity.id
_entity.type
_entity.pdbx_description
1 polymer ?
#
loop_
_entity_poly.entity_id
_entity_poly.type
_entity_poly.pdbx_seq_one_letter_code
_entity_poly.pdbx_strand_id
1 'polypeptide(L)'
;FKGGTALRRCPLGEYRFSEDLDFTLLNDDDFDTVTKAFDEVTAGVAQETGMAFSYRGPDRVSHENSHTFYMGFTGPMGRPREFKVDVTRTECIVADLERQPVIVTYPVFDFPGDCAVKVYSIDEIVAEKLLALTDPKRTQPRDLFDVWTLATDGGFGLDRLAYPIAQKLRGARKIYLQLSIRKKRRWRRHGELGWMPRCRLHRNSKPCSAR
;
A
#
# COMPACT_ATOMS: atom_id res chain seq x y z
N PHE A 1 9.37 1.85 3.73
CA PHE A 1 8.87 0.49 3.70
C PHE A 1 7.91 0.28 4.85
N LYS A 2 6.80 -0.43 4.65
CA LYS A 2 5.74 -0.61 5.66
C LYS A 2 5.04 -1.96 5.51
N GLY A 3 3.93 -2.15 6.23
CA GLY A 3 3.09 -3.33 6.11
C GLY A 3 3.62 -4.60 6.79
N GLY A 4 3.02 -5.73 6.47
CA GLY A 4 3.35 -7.04 7.07
C GLY A 4 4.74 -7.54 6.70
N THR A 5 5.18 -7.26 5.48
CA THR A 5 6.53 -7.66 5.01
C THR A 5 7.61 -6.84 5.71
N ALA A 6 7.37 -5.55 5.97
CA ALA A 6 8.28 -4.73 6.75
C ALA A 6 8.42 -5.25 8.18
N LEU A 7 7.31 -5.61 8.85
CA LEU A 7 7.34 -6.21 10.18
C LEU A 7 8.21 -7.47 10.23
N ARG A 8 8.04 -8.35 9.24
CA ARG A 8 8.79 -9.61 9.17
C ARG A 8 10.28 -9.41 8.85
N ARG A 9 10.60 -8.44 8.00
CA ARG A 9 11.96 -8.28 7.46
C ARG A 9 12.84 -7.32 8.24
N CYS A 10 12.26 -6.56 9.14
CA CYS A 10 13.02 -5.57 9.91
C CYS A 10 12.92 -5.84 11.43
N PRO A 11 11.81 -5.51 12.14
CA PRO A 11 11.85 -5.62 13.61
C PRO A 11 11.66 -7.03 14.17
N LEU A 12 10.92 -7.94 13.49
CA LEU A 12 10.43 -9.15 14.14
C LEU A 12 11.09 -10.47 13.67
N GLY A 13 11.70 -10.51 12.48
CA GLY A 13 12.36 -11.73 11.96
C GLY A 13 11.38 -12.89 11.74
N GLU A 14 11.16 -13.69 12.77
CA GLU A 14 10.19 -14.79 12.74
C GLU A 14 8.77 -14.27 12.97
N TYR A 15 8.12 -13.90 11.90
CA TYR A 15 6.77 -13.37 11.90
C TYR A 15 5.91 -14.08 10.84
N ARG A 16 4.58 -13.88 10.90
CA ARG A 16 3.68 -14.46 9.90
C ARG A 16 4.14 -14.12 8.48
N PHE A 17 3.83 -15.00 7.57
CA PHE A 17 4.15 -14.81 6.15
C PHE A 17 3.43 -13.59 5.56
N SER A 18 4.14 -12.84 4.73
CA SER A 18 3.64 -11.71 3.95
C SER A 18 4.36 -11.65 2.62
N GLU A 19 3.62 -11.43 1.54
CA GLU A 19 4.12 -11.48 0.16
C GLU A 19 4.15 -10.11 -0.51
N ASP A 20 3.27 -9.19 -0.06
CA ASP A 20 3.14 -7.85 -0.65
C ASP A 20 4.29 -6.94 -0.22
N LEU A 21 4.75 -6.09 -1.11
CA LEU A 21 5.69 -5.01 -0.80
C LEU A 21 4.92 -3.69 -0.70
N ASP A 22 4.84 -3.16 0.50
CA ASP A 22 4.11 -1.92 0.78
C ASP A 22 5.09 -0.77 1.04
N PHE A 23 4.95 0.32 0.29
CA PHE A 23 5.78 1.51 0.41
C PHE A 23 4.95 2.78 0.55
N THR A 24 5.55 3.81 1.12
CA THR A 24 5.05 5.18 1.06
C THR A 24 6.13 6.08 0.48
N LEU A 25 5.78 6.86 -0.54
CA LEU A 25 6.68 7.87 -1.09
C LEU A 25 6.83 9.02 -0.10
N LEU A 26 8.07 9.44 0.10
CA LEU A 26 8.40 10.59 0.95
C LEU A 26 8.45 11.89 0.15
N ASN A 27 8.46 11.80 -1.16
CA ASN A 27 8.42 12.86 -2.16
C ASN A 27 7.20 12.68 -3.06
N ASP A 28 6.91 13.64 -3.92
CA ASP A 28 5.76 13.59 -4.85
C ASP A 28 6.19 13.06 -6.24
N ASP A 29 6.88 11.91 -6.27
CA ASP A 29 7.24 11.26 -7.52
C ASP A 29 6.00 10.70 -8.23
N ASP A 30 6.05 10.70 -9.55
CA ASP A 30 5.00 10.11 -10.36
C ASP A 30 5.17 8.58 -10.51
N PHE A 31 4.16 7.95 -11.06
CA PHE A 31 4.15 6.49 -11.24
C PHE A 31 5.25 6.01 -12.19
N ASP A 32 5.54 6.76 -13.25
CA ASP A 32 6.56 6.38 -14.22
C ASP A 32 7.96 6.38 -13.59
N THR A 33 8.24 7.36 -12.74
CA THR A 33 9.49 7.43 -11.96
C THR A 33 9.62 6.23 -11.03
N VAL A 34 8.56 5.88 -10.31
CA VAL A 34 8.55 4.71 -9.41
C VAL A 34 8.77 3.42 -10.20
N THR A 35 8.07 3.22 -11.32
CA THR A 35 8.21 2.02 -12.15
C THR A 35 9.62 1.88 -12.70
N LYS A 36 10.23 2.96 -13.20
CA LYS A 36 11.62 2.95 -13.67
C LYS A 36 12.60 2.56 -12.57
N ALA A 37 12.42 3.10 -11.36
CA ALA A 37 13.27 2.73 -10.22
C ALA A 37 13.16 1.22 -9.88
N PHE A 38 11.96 0.64 -9.98
CA PHE A 38 11.78 -0.80 -9.81
C PHE A 38 12.42 -1.61 -10.94
N ASP A 39 12.34 -1.15 -12.19
CA ASP A 39 12.99 -1.80 -13.33
C ASP A 39 14.51 -1.79 -13.18
N GLU A 40 15.10 -0.68 -12.75
CA GLU A 40 16.54 -0.57 -12.48
C GLU A 40 17.00 -1.52 -11.37
N VAL A 41 16.29 -1.56 -10.24
CA VAL A 41 16.58 -2.45 -9.12
C VAL A 41 16.46 -3.91 -9.54
N THR A 42 15.37 -4.28 -10.22
CA THR A 42 15.17 -5.68 -10.65
C THR A 42 16.16 -6.12 -11.72
N ALA A 43 16.62 -5.20 -12.59
CA ALA A 43 17.70 -5.48 -13.54
C ALA A 43 19.02 -5.78 -12.82
N GLY A 44 19.37 -5.01 -11.78
CA GLY A 44 20.54 -5.28 -10.93
C GLY A 44 20.45 -6.65 -10.24
N VAL A 45 19.32 -6.94 -9.61
CA VAL A 45 19.09 -8.25 -8.97
C VAL A 45 19.16 -9.40 -9.98
N ALA A 46 18.64 -9.20 -11.20
CA ALA A 46 18.71 -10.19 -12.27
C ALA A 46 20.17 -10.51 -12.66
N GLN A 47 21.02 -9.49 -12.76
CA GLN A 47 22.44 -9.66 -13.06
C GLN A 47 23.19 -10.45 -11.98
N GLU A 48 22.88 -10.19 -10.72
CA GLU A 48 23.56 -10.85 -9.60
C GLU A 48 23.07 -12.28 -9.35
N THR A 49 21.78 -12.54 -9.55
CA THR A 49 21.13 -13.79 -9.14
C THR A 49 20.76 -14.71 -10.29
N GLY A 50 20.78 -14.23 -11.54
CA GLY A 50 20.26 -14.95 -12.71
C GLY A 50 18.73 -15.09 -12.73
N MET A 51 18.00 -14.44 -11.81
CA MET A 51 16.54 -14.45 -11.81
C MET A 51 15.99 -13.49 -12.87
N ALA A 52 14.99 -13.94 -13.64
CA ALA A 52 14.31 -13.07 -14.60
C ALA A 52 13.15 -12.34 -13.93
N PHE A 53 13.11 -11.01 -14.09
CA PHE A 53 11.99 -10.17 -13.63
C PHE A 53 11.24 -9.58 -14.81
N SER A 54 9.96 -9.26 -14.61
CA SER A 54 9.13 -8.62 -15.63
C SER A 54 8.00 -7.83 -14.98
N TYR A 55 7.77 -6.63 -15.46
CA TYR A 55 6.58 -5.86 -15.11
C TYR A 55 5.33 -6.53 -15.70
N ARG A 56 4.31 -6.79 -14.89
CA ARG A 56 3.06 -7.46 -15.31
C ARG A 56 1.91 -6.50 -15.56
N GLY A 57 2.03 -5.28 -15.09
CA GLY A 57 1.04 -4.24 -15.27
C GLY A 57 0.48 -3.70 -13.94
N PRO A 58 -0.26 -2.59 -14.02
CA PRO A 58 -0.93 -2.02 -12.87
C PRO A 58 -2.12 -2.88 -12.45
N ASP A 59 -2.54 -2.72 -11.18
CA ASP A 59 -3.80 -3.30 -10.72
C ASP A 59 -4.98 -2.71 -11.51
N ARG A 60 -6.02 -3.52 -11.69
CA ARG A 60 -7.27 -3.13 -12.37
C ARG A 60 -7.99 -2.01 -11.62
N VAL A 61 -7.83 -1.93 -10.31
CA VAL A 61 -8.41 -0.90 -9.46
C VAL A 61 -7.36 0.14 -9.16
N SER A 62 -7.42 1.25 -9.87
CA SER A 62 -6.55 2.40 -9.61
C SER A 62 -7.13 3.26 -8.50
N HIS A 63 -6.31 3.56 -7.50
CA HIS A 63 -6.61 4.52 -6.45
C HIS A 63 -5.84 5.82 -6.70
N GLU A 64 -6.49 6.97 -6.48
CA GLU A 64 -5.89 8.29 -6.73
C GLU A 64 -4.63 8.56 -5.87
N ASN A 65 -4.53 7.90 -4.72
CA ASN A 65 -3.45 8.07 -3.74
C ASN A 65 -2.48 6.89 -3.67
N SER A 66 -2.64 5.87 -4.50
CA SER A 66 -1.73 4.72 -4.51
C SER A 66 -1.54 4.16 -5.90
N HIS A 67 -0.35 3.65 -6.13
CA HIS A 67 0.00 2.88 -7.30
C HIS A 67 0.21 1.44 -6.90
N THR A 68 -0.64 0.58 -7.40
CA THR A 68 -0.54 -0.87 -7.20
C THR A 68 -0.17 -1.51 -8.52
N PHE A 69 0.86 -2.35 -8.53
CA PHE A 69 1.29 -3.09 -9.70
C PHE A 69 1.87 -4.45 -9.33
N TYR A 70 2.04 -5.30 -10.33
CA TYR A 70 2.57 -6.64 -10.16
C TYR A 70 3.89 -6.81 -10.88
N MET A 71 4.84 -7.45 -10.20
CA MET A 71 6.12 -7.86 -10.74
C MET A 71 6.19 -9.38 -10.81
N GLY A 72 6.39 -9.91 -12.02
CA GLY A 72 6.66 -11.32 -12.21
C GLY A 72 8.14 -11.63 -12.03
N PHE A 73 8.45 -12.81 -11.53
CA PHE A 73 9.82 -13.32 -11.47
C PHE A 73 9.87 -14.83 -11.75
N THR A 74 10.99 -15.26 -12.27
CA THR A 74 11.28 -16.68 -12.47
C THR A 74 12.59 -16.99 -11.76
N GLY A 75 12.49 -17.77 -10.69
CA GLY A 75 13.64 -18.20 -9.90
C GLY A 75 14.31 -19.44 -10.48
N PRO A 76 15.34 -20.00 -9.80
CA PRO A 76 16.16 -21.14 -10.27
C PRO A 76 15.33 -22.40 -10.59
N MET A 77 14.18 -22.57 -9.97
CA MET A 77 13.29 -23.72 -10.22
C MET A 77 12.46 -23.58 -11.51
N GLY A 78 12.61 -22.51 -12.28
CA GLY A 78 11.95 -22.27 -13.55
C GLY A 78 10.44 -22.00 -13.46
N ARG A 79 9.87 -21.91 -12.26
CA ARG A 79 8.44 -21.64 -12.08
C ARG A 79 8.20 -20.13 -11.99
N PRO A 80 7.36 -19.57 -12.88
CA PRO A 80 6.99 -18.16 -12.78
C PRO A 80 6.15 -17.91 -11.54
N ARG A 81 6.45 -16.82 -10.85
CA ARG A 81 5.75 -16.29 -9.70
C ARG A 81 5.53 -14.81 -9.89
N GLU A 82 4.68 -14.22 -9.08
CA GLU A 82 4.49 -12.78 -9.04
C GLU A 82 4.38 -12.30 -7.61
N PHE A 83 4.70 -11.04 -7.38
CA PHE A 83 4.47 -10.33 -6.15
C PHE A 83 3.84 -8.98 -6.43
N LYS A 84 3.07 -8.51 -5.48
CA LYS A 84 2.37 -7.25 -5.52
C LYS A 84 3.19 -6.16 -4.88
N VAL A 85 3.20 -4.99 -5.50
CA VAL A 85 3.81 -3.78 -4.98
C VAL A 85 2.72 -2.72 -4.82
N ASP A 86 2.57 -2.22 -3.61
CA ASP A 86 1.67 -1.11 -3.27
C ASP A 86 2.50 0.12 -2.87
N VAL A 87 2.36 1.20 -3.61
CA VAL A 87 3.06 2.46 -3.35
C VAL A 87 2.06 3.56 -3.05
N THR A 88 1.96 3.97 -1.80
CA THR A 88 1.12 5.10 -1.37
C THR A 88 1.84 6.41 -1.64
N ARG A 89 1.19 7.35 -2.34
CA ARG A 89 1.80 8.65 -2.70
C ARG A 89 1.78 9.67 -1.56
N THR A 90 0.63 9.80 -0.92
CA THR A 90 0.44 10.81 0.12
C THR A 90 -0.15 10.17 1.35
N GLU A 91 0.60 10.15 2.41
CA GLU A 91 0.19 9.60 3.69
C GLU A 91 0.60 10.50 4.85
N CYS A 92 -0.21 10.51 5.89
CA CYS A 92 0.12 11.21 7.12
C CYS A 92 0.96 10.27 8.00
N ILE A 93 2.27 10.39 7.92
CA ILE A 93 3.20 9.70 8.80
C ILE A 93 3.31 10.52 10.07
N VAL A 94 3.05 9.93 11.23
CA VAL A 94 2.97 10.63 12.52
C VAL A 94 4.14 10.28 13.42
N ALA A 95 4.58 9.03 13.40
CA ALA A 95 5.77 8.59 14.14
C ALA A 95 7.02 8.69 13.25
N ASP A 96 8.17 8.81 13.89
CA ASP A 96 9.45 8.88 13.18
C ASP A 96 9.72 7.60 12.39
N LEU A 97 10.35 7.78 11.22
CA LEU A 97 10.82 6.67 10.43
C LEU A 97 12.12 6.13 11.02
N GLU A 98 12.22 4.83 11.07
CA GLU A 98 13.41 4.14 11.59
C GLU A 98 14.29 3.65 10.44
N ARG A 99 15.59 3.54 10.68
CA ARG A 99 16.51 2.85 9.81
C ARG A 99 16.84 1.49 10.39
N GLN A 100 16.29 0.44 9.81
CA GLN A 100 16.39 -0.92 10.32
C GLN A 100 17.18 -1.82 9.37
N PRO A 101 18.04 -2.71 9.90
CA PRO A 101 18.67 -3.74 9.07
C PRO A 101 17.61 -4.70 8.53
N VAL A 102 17.85 -5.21 7.33
CA VAL A 102 17.01 -6.26 6.75
C VAL A 102 17.40 -7.61 7.36
N ILE A 103 16.45 -8.25 8.04
CA ILE A 103 16.66 -9.57 8.64
C ILE A 103 16.62 -10.64 7.53
N VAL A 104 17.73 -11.33 7.36
CA VAL A 104 17.89 -12.42 6.42
C VAL A 104 17.62 -13.75 7.13
N THR A 105 16.53 -14.41 6.74
CA THR A 105 16.15 -15.71 7.31
C THR A 105 16.62 -16.91 6.46
N TYR A 106 17.31 -16.64 5.35
CA TYR A 106 17.77 -17.69 4.44
C TYR A 106 19.30 -17.78 4.49
N PRO A 107 19.86 -18.88 5.03
CA PRO A 107 21.32 -19.01 5.21
C PRO A 107 22.10 -19.16 3.89
N VAL A 108 21.41 -19.26 2.75
CA VAL A 108 22.01 -19.46 1.43
C VAL A 108 22.36 -18.14 0.74
N PHE A 109 21.88 -17.00 1.25
CA PHE A 109 22.13 -15.69 0.65
C PHE A 109 23.03 -14.87 1.57
N ASP A 110 24.20 -14.52 1.09
CA ASP A 110 25.04 -13.49 1.71
C ASP A 110 24.40 -12.13 1.40
N PHE A 111 23.75 -11.57 2.42
CA PHE A 111 23.30 -10.19 2.35
C PHE A 111 24.41 -9.28 2.87
N PRO A 112 24.64 -8.12 2.22
CA PRO A 112 25.56 -7.13 2.77
C PRO A 112 25.16 -6.79 4.20
N GLY A 113 26.08 -6.96 5.17
CA GLY A 113 25.77 -6.83 6.60
C GLY A 113 25.32 -5.43 7.06
N ASP A 114 25.46 -4.43 6.18
CA ASP A 114 25.07 -3.04 6.37
C ASP A 114 23.78 -2.63 5.64
N CYS A 115 23.08 -3.61 5.04
CA CYS A 115 21.84 -3.35 4.32
C CYS A 115 20.74 -2.92 5.30
N ALA A 116 20.48 -1.62 5.37
CA ALA A 116 19.45 -1.04 6.21
C ALA A 116 18.46 -0.21 5.37
N VAL A 117 17.18 -0.41 5.62
CA VAL A 117 16.09 0.27 4.92
C VAL A 117 15.37 1.26 5.84
N LYS A 118 14.81 2.30 5.26
CA LYS A 118 13.93 3.22 5.96
C LYS A 118 12.55 2.57 6.09
N VAL A 119 12.11 2.34 7.32
CA VAL A 119 10.89 1.59 7.64
C VAL A 119 10.01 2.37 8.61
N TYR A 120 8.72 2.14 8.57
CA TYR A 120 7.80 2.63 9.58
C TYR A 120 8.13 2.01 10.94
N SER A 121 8.09 2.85 11.99
CA SER A 121 8.16 2.34 13.35
C SER A 121 6.97 1.42 13.67
N ILE A 122 7.12 0.58 14.68
CA ILE A 122 6.03 -0.29 15.14
C ILE A 122 4.80 0.55 15.51
N ASP A 123 4.98 1.70 16.17
CA ASP A 123 3.91 2.63 16.54
C ASP A 123 3.11 3.07 15.31
N GLU A 124 3.79 3.43 14.22
CA GLU A 124 3.18 3.85 12.97
C GLU A 124 2.40 2.71 12.31
N ILE A 125 2.99 1.51 12.23
CA ILE A 125 2.36 0.34 11.63
C ILE A 125 1.12 -0.08 12.42
N VAL A 126 1.19 -0.10 13.76
CA VAL A 126 0.04 -0.47 14.59
C VAL A 126 -1.07 0.56 14.49
N ALA A 127 -0.73 1.86 14.45
CA ALA A 127 -1.72 2.91 14.25
C ALA A 127 -2.46 2.76 12.91
N GLU A 128 -1.74 2.44 11.82
CA GLU A 128 -2.36 2.16 10.52
C GLU A 128 -3.30 0.94 10.55
N LYS A 129 -2.86 -0.13 11.19
CA LYS A 129 -3.67 -1.35 11.29
C LYS A 129 -4.91 -1.15 12.14
N LEU A 130 -4.82 -0.42 13.25
CA LEU A 130 -5.99 -0.06 14.06
C LEU A 130 -6.98 0.78 13.26
N LEU A 131 -6.51 1.76 12.47
CA LEU A 131 -7.38 2.53 11.60
C LEU A 131 -8.01 1.65 10.50
N ALA A 132 -7.25 0.72 9.94
CA ALA A 132 -7.77 -0.23 8.96
C ALA A 132 -8.87 -1.14 9.54
N LEU A 133 -8.76 -1.55 10.81
CA LEU A 133 -9.78 -2.32 11.51
C LEU A 133 -11.08 -1.52 11.76
N THR A 134 -11.01 -0.20 11.75
CA THR A 134 -12.21 0.66 11.88
C THR A 134 -12.95 0.87 10.56
N ASP A 135 -12.36 0.50 9.42
CA ASP A 135 -13.02 0.60 8.12
C ASP A 135 -13.95 -0.60 7.87
N PRO A 136 -15.28 -0.41 7.86
CA PRO A 136 -16.23 -1.49 7.68
C PRO A 136 -16.13 -2.18 6.30
N LYS A 137 -15.46 -1.55 5.33
CA LYS A 137 -15.21 -2.12 4.00
C LYS A 137 -13.98 -3.01 3.95
N ARG A 138 -13.13 -2.93 4.97
CA ARG A 138 -11.86 -3.65 5.05
C ARG A 138 -11.92 -4.70 6.15
N THR A 139 -12.24 -5.93 5.79
CA THR A 139 -12.21 -7.08 6.71
C THR A 139 -10.96 -7.92 6.45
N GLN A 140 -9.85 -7.55 7.09
CA GLN A 140 -8.58 -8.27 6.97
C GLN A 140 -8.20 -8.86 8.34
N PRO A 141 -8.45 -10.16 8.59
CA PRO A 141 -8.12 -10.81 9.86
C PRO A 141 -6.65 -10.67 10.25
N ARG A 142 -5.77 -10.57 9.26
CA ARG A 142 -4.33 -10.36 9.47
C ARG A 142 -4.00 -9.04 10.18
N ASP A 143 -4.81 -7.98 9.98
CA ASP A 143 -4.59 -6.72 10.68
C ASP A 143 -4.89 -6.85 12.17
N LEU A 144 -5.93 -7.61 12.55
CA LEU A 144 -6.23 -7.93 13.95
C LEU A 144 -5.14 -8.81 14.57
N PHE A 145 -4.67 -9.83 13.86
CA PHE A 145 -3.58 -10.68 14.30
C PHE A 145 -2.32 -9.86 14.57
N ASP A 146 -1.96 -8.96 13.65
CA ASP A 146 -0.78 -8.11 13.79
C ASP A 146 -0.88 -7.21 15.03
N VAL A 147 -2.01 -6.53 15.25
CA VAL A 147 -2.24 -5.68 16.41
C VAL A 147 -2.19 -6.51 17.72
N TRP A 148 -2.84 -7.68 17.72
CA TRP A 148 -2.86 -8.56 18.88
C TRP A 148 -1.45 -9.06 19.23
N THR A 149 -0.70 -9.57 18.27
CA THR A 149 0.66 -10.08 18.49
C THR A 149 1.59 -8.99 19.00
N LEU A 150 1.56 -7.80 18.39
CA LEU A 150 2.41 -6.70 18.83
C LEU A 150 2.05 -6.20 20.23
N ALA A 151 0.76 -6.24 20.59
CA ALA A 151 0.31 -5.83 21.91
C ALA A 151 0.66 -6.86 23.00
N THR A 152 0.67 -8.18 22.68
CA THR A 152 0.93 -9.25 23.66
C THR A 152 2.40 -9.60 23.77
N ASP A 153 3.06 -9.82 22.64
CA ASP A 153 4.43 -10.35 22.61
C ASP A 153 5.48 -9.24 22.56
N GLY A 154 5.14 -8.09 21.99
CA GLY A 154 6.03 -6.94 21.86
C GLY A 154 6.12 -6.03 23.09
N GLY A 155 5.35 -6.30 24.16
CA GLY A 155 5.27 -5.41 25.33
C GLY A 155 4.74 -4.01 24.96
N PHE A 156 3.99 -3.92 23.89
CA PHE A 156 3.55 -2.68 23.27
C PHE A 156 2.28 -2.17 23.96
N GLY A 157 2.39 -1.10 24.75
CA GLY A 157 1.24 -0.46 25.38
C GLY A 157 0.38 0.28 24.37
N LEU A 158 -0.87 -0.14 24.20
CA LEU A 158 -1.83 0.50 23.27
C LEU A 158 -2.17 1.95 23.66
N ASP A 159 -1.97 2.34 24.90
CA ASP A 159 -2.12 3.70 25.43
C ASP A 159 -1.22 4.71 24.70
N ARG A 160 -0.03 4.30 24.28
CA ARG A 160 0.90 5.12 23.49
C ARG A 160 0.34 5.54 22.13
N LEU A 161 -0.63 4.80 21.61
CA LEU A 161 -1.19 5.01 20.27
C LEU A 161 -2.29 6.06 20.21
N ALA A 162 -2.82 6.50 21.33
CA ALA A 162 -3.94 7.46 21.34
C ALA A 162 -3.59 8.74 20.54
N TYR A 163 -2.39 9.27 20.74
CA TYR A 163 -1.94 10.47 20.03
C TYR A 163 -1.65 10.19 18.54
N PRO A 164 -0.84 9.18 18.14
CA PRO A 164 -0.63 8.82 16.74
C PRO A 164 -1.92 8.58 15.97
N ILE A 165 -2.86 7.83 16.54
CA ILE A 165 -4.16 7.56 15.90
C ILE A 165 -4.95 8.85 15.69
N ALA A 166 -5.04 9.73 16.70
CA ALA A 166 -5.75 10.99 16.58
C ALA A 166 -5.13 11.89 15.49
N GLN A 167 -3.81 11.92 15.38
CA GLN A 167 -3.10 12.68 14.35
C GLN A 167 -3.30 12.08 12.96
N LYS A 168 -3.23 10.76 12.80
CA LYS A 168 -3.51 10.08 11.53
C LYS A 168 -4.94 10.33 11.07
N LEU A 169 -5.92 10.26 11.95
CA LEU A 169 -7.33 10.57 11.62
C LEU A 169 -7.49 12.00 11.11
N ARG A 170 -6.83 12.98 11.75
CA ARG A 170 -6.83 14.38 11.31
C ARG A 170 -6.13 14.54 9.95
N GLY A 171 -4.99 13.89 9.78
CA GLY A 171 -4.22 13.89 8.54
C GLY A 171 -4.99 13.24 7.39
N ALA A 172 -5.56 12.06 7.58
CA ALA A 172 -6.39 11.37 6.61
C ALA A 172 -7.60 12.22 6.17
N ARG A 173 -8.28 12.89 7.12
CA ARG A 173 -9.36 13.83 6.80
C ARG A 173 -8.87 14.99 5.94
N LYS A 174 -7.71 15.56 6.25
CA LYS A 174 -7.11 16.67 5.47
C LYS A 174 -6.77 16.24 4.06
N ILE A 175 -6.14 15.08 3.91
CA ILE A 175 -5.80 14.48 2.60
C ILE A 175 -7.08 14.23 1.79
N TYR A 176 -8.09 13.61 2.38
CA TYR A 176 -9.36 13.36 1.72
C TYR A 176 -10.02 14.65 1.22
N LEU A 177 -10.02 15.71 2.01
CA LEU A 177 -10.54 17.01 1.60
C LEU A 177 -9.74 17.61 0.43
N GLN A 178 -8.42 17.52 0.47
CA GLN A 178 -7.56 18.01 -0.62
C GLN A 178 -7.81 17.25 -1.94
N LEU A 179 -7.89 15.93 -1.88
CA LEU A 179 -8.18 15.08 -3.04
C LEU A 179 -9.58 15.36 -3.60
N SER A 180 -10.56 15.54 -2.74
CA SER A 180 -11.93 15.89 -3.15
C SER A 180 -11.98 17.25 -3.86
N ILE A 181 -11.20 18.23 -3.41
CA ILE A 181 -11.10 19.55 -4.05
C ILE A 181 -10.39 19.43 -5.42
N ARG A 182 -9.28 18.66 -5.50
CA ARG A 182 -8.58 18.40 -6.77
C ARG A 182 -9.50 17.73 -7.78
N LYS A 183 -10.28 16.74 -7.35
CA LYS A 183 -11.25 16.02 -8.19
C LYS A 183 -12.34 16.96 -8.72
N LYS A 184 -12.91 17.84 -7.87
CA LYS A 184 -13.88 18.86 -8.30
C LYS A 184 -13.27 19.86 -9.29
N ARG A 185 -12.01 20.31 -9.09
CA ARG A 185 -11.33 21.23 -10.01
C ARG A 185 -11.03 20.56 -11.36
N ARG A 186 -10.61 19.29 -11.37
CA ARG A 186 -10.40 18.51 -12.59
C ARG A 186 -11.71 18.33 -13.35
N TRP A 187 -12.81 18.05 -12.64
CA TRP A 187 -14.13 17.90 -13.25
C TRP A 187 -14.62 19.22 -13.88
N ARG A 188 -14.40 20.37 -13.24
CA ARG A 188 -14.71 21.69 -13.82
C ARG A 188 -13.88 22.04 -15.06
N ARG A 189 -12.62 21.63 -15.14
CA ARG A 189 -11.75 21.88 -16.31
C ARG A 189 -12.06 20.97 -17.51
N HIS A 190 -12.56 19.77 -17.27
CA HIS A 190 -12.85 18.78 -18.31
C HIS A 190 -14.34 18.58 -18.56
N GLY A 191 -15.22 19.12 -17.71
CA GLY A 191 -16.67 19.04 -17.86
C GLY A 191 -17.24 20.00 -18.93
N GLU A 192 -16.41 20.93 -19.43
CA GLU A 192 -16.80 21.82 -20.57
C GLU A 192 -16.58 21.18 -21.93
N LEU A 193 -15.93 20.02 -22.01
CA LEU A 193 -15.81 19.23 -23.25
C LEU A 193 -16.74 18.02 -23.17
N GLY A 194 -17.94 18.24 -23.69
CA GLY A 194 -19.06 17.35 -23.84
C GLY A 194 -18.84 15.84 -23.82
N TRP A 195 -19.27 15.22 -22.74
CA TRP A 195 -19.74 13.84 -22.71
C TRP A 195 -20.77 13.69 -21.58
N MET A 196 -22.01 14.09 -21.87
CA MET A 196 -23.16 13.57 -21.13
C MET A 196 -23.65 12.31 -21.85
N PRO A 197 -23.66 11.14 -21.22
CA PRO A 197 -24.56 10.10 -21.65
C PRO A 197 -25.97 10.60 -21.39
N ARG A 198 -26.73 10.85 -22.46
CA ARG A 198 -28.18 11.12 -22.34
C ARG A 198 -28.84 9.87 -21.77
N CYS A 199 -29.10 9.84 -20.48
CA CYS A 199 -30.09 8.95 -19.90
C CYS A 199 -31.44 9.31 -20.56
N ARG A 200 -31.88 8.53 -21.54
CA ARG A 200 -33.26 8.54 -22.02
C ARG A 200 -34.13 8.00 -20.87
N LEU A 201 -34.74 8.91 -20.15
CA LEU A 201 -35.92 8.58 -19.37
C LEU A 201 -37.02 8.14 -20.33
N HIS A 202 -37.24 6.84 -20.46
CA HIS A 202 -38.46 6.30 -21.07
C HIS A 202 -39.63 6.66 -20.14
N ARG A 203 -40.29 7.78 -20.44
CA ARG A 203 -41.68 8.02 -20.04
C ARG A 203 -42.57 7.15 -20.95
N ASN A 204 -43.00 6.03 -20.41
CA ASN A 204 -44.22 5.36 -20.89
C ASN A 204 -44.75 4.51 -19.72
N SER A 205 -45.55 5.13 -18.87
CA SER A 205 -46.52 4.43 -18.03
C SER A 205 -47.89 4.89 -18.50
N LYS A 206 -48.57 4.04 -19.26
CA LYS A 206 -50.03 4.17 -19.46
C LYS A 206 -50.74 3.77 -18.18
N PRO A 207 -51.82 4.46 -17.79
CA PRO A 207 -52.60 4.05 -16.62
C PRO A 207 -53.41 2.79 -16.96
N CYS A 208 -53.34 1.82 -16.06
CA CYS A 208 -54.18 0.64 -16.08
C CYS A 208 -55.58 1.06 -15.60
N SER A 209 -56.55 1.05 -16.50
CA SER A 209 -57.96 1.22 -16.18
C SER A 209 -58.51 -0.04 -15.52
N ALA A 210 -59.22 0.15 -14.40
CA ALA A 210 -60.02 -0.85 -13.74
C ALA A 210 -61.10 -1.46 -14.62
N ARG A 211 -61.24 -2.79 -14.56
CA ARG A 211 -62.54 -3.51 -14.50
C ARG A 211 -62.30 -4.85 -13.77
#